data_e5400890e0b1bcc9d85f0319c33670a2
#
_entry.id   e5400890e0b1bcc9d85f0319c33670a2
#
_cell.length_a   1.000
_cell.length_b   1.000
_cell.length_c   1.000
_cell.angle_alpha   90.00
_cell.angle_beta   90.00
_cell.angle_gamma   90.00
#
_symmetry.space_group_name_H-M   'P 1'
#
loop_
_entity.id
_entity.type
_entity.pdbx_description
1 polymer ?
#
loop_
_entity_poly.entity_id
_entity_poly.type
_entity_poly.pdbx_seq_one_letter_code
_entity_poly.pdbx_strand_id
1 'polypeptide(L)'
;MHQYTIHRELLAACSKHFRNILKGPIQEGQDSEMTLTDVTKGTFEAFMHWLYSHELLDNPQRRHRNRDRLFALYAFAARYQIPSLQKVSMNAYFVKCTDSDCLPTYETVIEAFELSPETSPICRFLVDIYCERFRPNYDDEAVSI
;
A
#
# COMPACT_ATOMS: atom_id res chain seq x y z
N MET A 1 10.73 -18.12 -6.12
CA MET A 1 9.30 -18.19 -5.82
C MET A 1 9.10 -18.53 -4.34
N HIS A 2 8.38 -17.71 -3.63
CA HIS A 2 8.08 -17.95 -2.22
C HIS A 2 6.66 -18.47 -2.10
N GLN A 3 6.48 -19.50 -1.28
CA GLN A 3 5.20 -20.14 -1.07
C GLN A 3 4.73 -19.90 0.36
N TYR A 4 3.47 -19.47 0.51
CA TYR A 4 2.86 -19.20 1.80
C TYR A 4 1.54 -19.94 1.91
N THR A 5 1.22 -20.39 3.12
CA THR A 5 -0.06 -21.00 3.42
C THR A 5 -0.91 -20.04 4.22
N ILE A 6 -2.11 -19.73 3.71
CA ILE A 6 -3.02 -18.77 4.32
C ILE A 6 -4.40 -19.37 4.44
N HIS A 7 -5.08 -19.09 5.55
CA HIS A 7 -6.46 -19.51 5.77
C HIS A 7 -7.39 -18.82 4.79
N ARG A 8 -8.13 -19.60 4.06
CA ARG A 8 -9.05 -19.15 3.01
C ARG A 8 -10.12 -18.19 3.54
N GLU A 9 -10.66 -18.49 4.71
CA GLU A 9 -11.69 -17.66 5.33
C GLU A 9 -11.20 -16.25 5.66
N LEU A 10 -9.95 -16.11 6.08
CA LEU A 10 -9.35 -14.81 6.36
C LEU A 10 -9.22 -13.97 5.09
N LEU A 11 -8.73 -14.59 4.01
CA LEU A 11 -8.62 -13.90 2.72
C LEU A 11 -9.99 -13.46 2.21
N ALA A 12 -10.96 -14.35 2.25
CA ALA A 12 -12.31 -14.06 1.78
C ALA A 12 -13.00 -12.98 2.61
N ALA A 13 -12.72 -12.94 3.90
CA ALA A 13 -13.32 -11.94 4.79
C ALA A 13 -12.77 -10.53 4.54
N CYS A 14 -11.49 -10.40 4.20
CA CYS A 14 -10.85 -9.10 4.06
C CYS A 14 -10.86 -8.54 2.63
N SER A 15 -11.03 -9.38 1.61
CA SER A 15 -10.87 -8.99 0.22
C SER A 15 -12.00 -9.52 -0.65
N LYS A 16 -12.70 -8.59 -1.29
CA LYS A 16 -13.71 -8.94 -2.30
C LYS A 16 -13.08 -9.65 -3.50
N HIS A 17 -11.88 -9.23 -3.90
CA HIS A 17 -11.15 -9.85 -5.00
C HIS A 17 -10.84 -11.32 -4.72
N PHE A 18 -10.27 -11.61 -3.56
CA PHE A 18 -9.97 -12.98 -3.15
C PHE A 18 -11.24 -13.80 -2.92
N ARG A 19 -12.29 -13.19 -2.37
CA ARG A 19 -13.58 -13.85 -2.20
C ARG A 19 -14.14 -14.32 -3.54
N ASN A 20 -14.07 -13.50 -4.56
CA ASN A 20 -14.56 -13.84 -5.89
C ASN A 20 -13.75 -14.97 -6.54
N ILE A 21 -12.42 -14.95 -6.38
CA ILE A 21 -11.54 -16.01 -6.90
C ILE A 21 -11.79 -17.32 -6.16
N LEU A 22 -12.01 -17.26 -4.85
CA LEU A 22 -12.18 -18.43 -4.00
C LEU A 22 -13.62 -18.95 -3.98
N LYS A 23 -14.53 -18.33 -4.72
CA LYS A 23 -15.88 -18.84 -4.92
C LYS A 23 -15.82 -20.11 -5.74
N GLY A 24 -16.14 -21.22 -5.13
CA GLY A 24 -16.22 -22.50 -5.77
C GLY A 24 -16.44 -23.58 -4.73
N PRO A 25 -16.95 -24.74 -5.11
CA PRO A 25 -17.12 -25.83 -4.16
C PRO A 25 -15.76 -26.20 -3.57
N ILE A 26 -15.63 -26.03 -2.26
CA ILE A 26 -14.47 -26.50 -1.53
C ILE A 26 -14.60 -28.03 -1.50
N GLN A 27 -13.76 -28.68 -2.28
CA GLN A 27 -13.60 -30.12 -2.11
C GLN A 27 -12.61 -30.33 -0.96
N GLU A 28 -13.03 -31.08 0.03
CA GLU A 28 -12.15 -31.47 1.12
C GLU A 28 -10.88 -32.10 0.56
N GLY A 29 -9.72 -31.57 0.98
CA GLY A 29 -8.42 -32.08 0.58
C GLY A 29 -7.82 -31.47 -0.67
N GLN A 30 -8.45 -30.46 -1.28
CA GLN A 30 -7.84 -29.70 -2.36
C GLN A 30 -7.29 -28.38 -1.85
N ASP A 31 -5.96 -28.27 -1.91
CA ASP A 31 -5.29 -26.99 -1.69
C ASP A 31 -5.47 -26.14 -2.96
N SER A 32 -6.05 -24.96 -2.79
CA SER A 32 -6.14 -23.98 -3.86
C SER A 32 -4.85 -23.18 -3.91
N GLU A 33 -4.15 -23.22 -5.02
CA GLU A 33 -2.95 -22.42 -5.23
C GLU A 33 -3.29 -21.18 -6.06
N MET A 34 -2.76 -20.06 -5.62
CA MET A 34 -2.87 -18.79 -6.34
C MET A 34 -1.49 -18.17 -6.45
N THR A 35 -1.13 -17.73 -7.64
CA THR A 35 0.17 -17.09 -7.88
C THR A 35 -0.03 -15.59 -8.06
N LEU A 36 0.69 -14.80 -7.28
CA LEU A 36 0.74 -13.36 -7.40
C LEU A 36 2.11 -12.99 -7.97
N THR A 37 2.12 -12.33 -9.12
CA THR A 37 3.35 -12.03 -9.85
C THR A 37 3.82 -10.57 -9.69
N ASP A 38 2.93 -9.70 -9.26
CA ASP A 38 3.15 -8.26 -9.17
C ASP A 38 3.37 -7.77 -7.73
N VAL A 39 3.68 -8.69 -6.83
CA VAL A 39 3.83 -8.40 -5.40
C VAL A 39 5.22 -8.81 -4.94
N THR A 40 5.91 -7.92 -4.25
CA THR A 40 7.20 -8.25 -3.64
C THR A 40 7.01 -9.10 -2.39
N LYS A 41 8.03 -9.87 -2.05
CA LYS A 41 8.04 -10.69 -0.83
C LYS A 41 7.75 -9.85 0.42
N GLY A 42 8.41 -8.71 0.54
CA GLY A 42 8.25 -7.83 1.72
C GLY A 42 6.83 -7.31 1.88
N THR A 43 6.20 -6.90 0.77
CA THR A 43 4.81 -6.43 0.78
C THR A 43 3.86 -7.55 1.17
N PHE A 44 4.05 -8.74 0.61
CA PHE A 44 3.19 -9.87 0.91
C PHE A 44 3.32 -10.33 2.36
N GLU A 45 4.54 -10.37 2.90
CA GLU A 45 4.76 -10.70 4.31
C GLU A 45 4.14 -9.66 5.25
N ALA A 46 4.20 -8.38 4.90
CA ALA A 46 3.54 -7.31 5.65
C ALA A 46 2.01 -7.49 5.62
N PHE A 47 1.47 -7.87 4.48
CA PHE A 47 0.04 -8.19 4.36
C PHE A 47 -0.34 -9.37 5.25
N MET A 48 0.44 -10.46 5.21
CA MET A 48 0.19 -11.62 6.05
C MET A 48 0.23 -11.27 7.54
N HIS A 49 1.22 -10.49 7.94
CA HIS A 49 1.34 -10.04 9.33
C HIS A 49 0.09 -9.26 9.76
N TRP A 50 -0.37 -8.32 8.94
CA TRP A 50 -1.60 -7.57 9.23
C TRP A 50 -2.83 -8.48 9.26
N LEU A 51 -2.91 -9.43 8.34
CA LEU A 51 -4.05 -10.34 8.23
C LEU A 51 -4.27 -11.15 9.51
N TYR A 52 -3.18 -11.58 10.14
CA TYR A 52 -3.22 -12.42 11.34
C TYR A 52 -3.19 -11.62 12.64
N SER A 53 -2.50 -10.49 12.67
CA SER A 53 -2.34 -9.70 13.89
C SER A 53 -3.19 -8.43 13.94
N HIS A 54 -3.69 -7.96 12.79
CA HIS A 54 -4.33 -6.65 12.60
C HIS A 54 -3.44 -5.47 12.96
N GLU A 55 -2.13 -5.67 12.94
CA GLU A 55 -1.12 -4.64 13.20
C GLU A 55 -0.18 -4.49 12.02
N LEU A 56 0.24 -3.26 11.76
CA LEU A 56 1.24 -2.97 10.76
C LEU A 56 2.64 -3.17 11.33
N LEU A 57 3.53 -3.76 10.50
CA LEU A 57 4.95 -3.84 10.85
C LEU A 57 5.55 -2.43 10.80
N ASP A 58 6.08 -1.96 11.92
CA ASP A 58 6.78 -0.70 12.01
C ASP A 58 8.20 -0.92 12.54
N ASN A 59 9.18 -0.44 11.78
CA ASN A 59 10.56 -0.44 12.24
C ASN A 59 11.02 1.02 12.37
N PRO A 60 11.11 1.54 13.62
CA PRO A 60 11.44 2.94 13.83
C PRO A 60 12.84 3.33 13.34
N GLN A 61 13.73 2.36 13.14
CA GLN A 61 15.09 2.62 12.65
C GLN A 61 15.18 2.84 11.14
N ARG A 62 14.11 2.54 10.40
CA ARG A 62 14.08 2.62 8.94
C ARG A 62 12.94 3.48 8.43
N ARG A 63 12.90 4.74 8.86
CA ARG A 63 11.77 5.64 8.58
C ARG A 63 11.43 5.79 7.11
N HIS A 64 12.43 5.98 6.24
CA HIS A 64 12.18 6.16 4.80
C HIS A 64 11.71 4.89 4.12
N ARG A 65 12.33 3.76 4.44
CA ARG A 65 11.92 2.46 3.89
C ARG A 65 10.53 2.06 4.37
N ASN A 66 10.18 2.39 5.60
CA ASN A 66 8.85 2.11 6.13
C ASN A 66 7.79 2.89 5.38
N ARG A 67 8.07 4.13 5.00
CA ARG A 67 7.15 4.94 4.21
C ARG A 67 6.89 4.29 2.85
N ASP A 68 7.93 3.89 2.14
CA ASP A 68 7.79 3.24 0.83
C ASP A 68 7.08 1.88 0.95
N ARG A 69 7.35 1.14 2.01
CA ARG A 69 6.67 -0.12 2.29
C ARG A 69 5.20 0.08 2.60
N LEU A 70 4.86 1.13 3.34
CA LEU A 70 3.46 1.46 3.63
C LEU A 70 2.72 1.83 2.35
N PHE A 71 3.36 2.57 1.46
CA PHE A 71 2.75 2.89 0.17
C PHE A 71 2.58 1.63 -0.69
N ALA A 72 3.59 0.75 -0.72
CA ALA A 72 3.49 -0.52 -1.44
C ALA A 72 2.36 -1.40 -0.89
N LEU A 73 2.17 -1.40 0.42
CA LEU A 73 1.08 -2.11 1.06
C LEU A 73 -0.27 -1.49 0.72
N TYR A 74 -0.36 -0.17 0.70
CA TYR A 74 -1.55 0.55 0.23
C TYR A 74 -1.88 0.18 -1.22
N ALA A 75 -0.89 0.19 -2.10
CA ALA A 75 -1.06 -0.18 -3.51
C ALA A 75 -1.55 -1.63 -3.66
N PHE A 76 -0.98 -2.54 -2.88
CA PHE A 76 -1.44 -3.92 -2.82
C PHE A 76 -2.91 -4.00 -2.39
N ALA A 77 -3.26 -3.30 -1.31
CA ALA A 77 -4.62 -3.29 -0.79
C ALA A 77 -5.62 -2.70 -1.80
N ALA A 78 -5.22 -1.68 -2.54
CA ALA A 78 -6.04 -1.09 -3.59
C ALA A 78 -6.27 -2.07 -4.74
N ARG A 79 -5.23 -2.75 -5.20
CA ARG A 79 -5.32 -3.73 -6.29
C ARG A 79 -6.20 -4.93 -5.93
N TYR A 80 -6.04 -5.44 -4.73
CA TYR A 80 -6.73 -6.64 -4.29
C TYR A 80 -7.99 -6.36 -3.47
N GLN A 81 -8.45 -5.12 -3.48
CA GLN A 81 -9.72 -4.70 -2.87
C GLN A 81 -9.82 -5.10 -1.40
N ILE A 82 -8.87 -4.63 -0.61
CA ILE A 82 -8.83 -4.85 0.84
C ILE A 82 -9.05 -3.49 1.54
N PRO A 83 -10.31 -3.04 1.73
CA PRO A 83 -10.58 -1.68 2.21
C PRO A 83 -9.99 -1.38 3.58
N SER A 84 -10.02 -2.33 4.49
CA SER A 84 -9.50 -2.16 5.85
C SER A 84 -7.98 -1.93 5.84
N LEU A 85 -7.26 -2.71 5.05
CA LEU A 85 -5.81 -2.56 4.91
C LEU A 85 -5.46 -1.27 4.16
N GLN A 86 -6.23 -0.93 3.13
CA GLN A 86 -6.05 0.29 2.38
C GLN A 86 -6.13 1.52 3.29
N LYS A 87 -7.13 1.58 4.15
CA LYS A 87 -7.33 2.67 5.10
C LYS A 87 -6.20 2.75 6.13
N VAL A 88 -5.85 1.63 6.73
CA VAL A 88 -4.83 1.56 7.78
C VAL A 88 -3.46 1.93 7.24
N SER A 89 -3.09 1.38 6.08
CA SER A 89 -1.80 1.69 5.44
C SER A 89 -1.72 3.14 4.97
N MET A 90 -2.82 3.69 4.44
CA MET A 90 -2.88 5.10 4.04
C MET A 90 -2.69 6.02 5.23
N ASN A 91 -3.39 5.76 6.33
CA ASN A 91 -3.27 6.59 7.55
C ASN A 91 -1.84 6.53 8.12
N ALA A 92 -1.25 5.34 8.17
CA ALA A 92 0.13 5.18 8.62
C ALA A 92 1.12 5.88 7.69
N TYR A 93 0.88 5.82 6.39
CA TYR A 93 1.68 6.54 5.40
C TYR A 93 1.61 8.06 5.61
N PHE A 94 0.43 8.60 5.86
CA PHE A 94 0.25 10.03 6.13
C PHE A 94 1.06 10.48 7.35
N VAL A 95 1.02 9.69 8.43
CA VAL A 95 1.80 9.99 9.64
C VAL A 95 3.30 9.98 9.34
N LYS A 96 3.79 8.98 8.61
CA LYS A 96 5.21 8.89 8.26
C LYS A 96 5.65 10.05 7.36
N CYS A 97 4.84 10.46 6.42
CA CYS A 97 5.14 11.62 5.57
C CYS A 97 5.14 12.92 6.35
N THR A 98 4.24 13.05 7.32
CA THR A 98 4.15 14.25 8.17
C THR A 98 5.36 14.38 9.09
N ASP A 99 5.85 13.25 9.62
CA ASP A 99 7.01 13.21 10.51
C ASP A 99 8.35 13.30 9.77
N SER A 100 8.34 13.20 8.45
CA SER A 100 9.54 13.21 7.63
C SER A 100 9.70 14.57 6.93
N ASP A 101 10.94 15.06 6.87
CA ASP A 101 11.28 16.26 6.11
C ASP A 101 11.40 15.99 4.61
N CYS A 102 11.39 14.73 4.21
CA CYS A 102 11.52 14.34 2.82
C CYS A 102 10.16 14.19 2.16
N LEU A 103 10.04 14.76 0.95
CA LEU A 103 8.84 14.58 0.12
C LEU A 103 8.79 13.14 -0.43
N PRO A 104 7.58 12.61 -0.65
CA PRO A 104 7.42 11.38 -1.42
C PRO A 104 8.06 11.51 -2.81
N THR A 105 8.57 10.40 -3.33
CA THR A 105 9.18 10.41 -4.67
C THR A 105 8.14 10.66 -5.75
N TYR A 106 8.57 11.18 -6.90
CA TYR A 106 7.69 11.34 -8.06
C TYR A 106 7.09 10.02 -8.51
N GLU A 107 7.84 8.95 -8.41
CA GLU A 107 7.37 7.59 -8.73
C GLU A 107 6.16 7.20 -7.88
N THR A 108 6.21 7.51 -6.59
CA THR A 108 5.09 7.28 -5.68
C THR A 108 3.86 8.10 -6.08
N VAL A 109 4.06 9.36 -6.43
CA VAL A 109 2.97 10.25 -6.87
C VAL A 109 2.32 9.71 -8.14
N ILE A 110 3.13 9.34 -9.13
CA ILE A 110 2.65 8.79 -10.40
C ILE A 110 1.84 7.52 -10.15
N GLU A 111 2.37 6.60 -9.34
CA GLU A 111 1.69 5.35 -9.02
C GLU A 111 0.36 5.59 -8.31
N ALA A 112 0.31 6.56 -7.37
CA ALA A 112 -0.92 6.90 -6.67
C ALA A 112 -2.01 7.38 -7.63
N PHE A 113 -1.65 8.22 -8.59
CA PHE A 113 -2.60 8.71 -9.58
C PHE A 113 -3.03 7.64 -10.59
N GLU A 114 -2.20 6.65 -10.82
CA GLU A 114 -2.56 5.50 -11.66
C GLU A 114 -3.51 4.53 -10.94
N LEU A 115 -3.31 4.34 -9.64
CA LEU A 115 -4.10 3.39 -8.85
C LEU A 115 -5.42 3.94 -8.36
N SER A 116 -5.54 5.24 -8.18
CA SER A 116 -6.67 5.87 -7.53
C SER A 116 -7.15 7.11 -8.30
N PRO A 117 -8.44 7.45 -8.21
CA PRO A 117 -8.94 8.69 -8.82
C PRO A 117 -8.26 9.93 -8.24
N GLU A 118 -8.16 10.98 -9.04
CA GLU A 118 -7.59 12.26 -8.63
C GLU A 118 -8.26 12.84 -7.37
N THR A 119 -9.51 12.49 -7.14
CA THR A 119 -10.28 12.92 -5.98
C THR A 119 -10.05 12.06 -4.73
N SER A 120 -9.26 10.99 -4.85
CA SER A 120 -9.00 10.09 -3.73
C SER A 120 -8.20 10.80 -2.62
N PRO A 121 -8.37 10.38 -1.35
CA PRO A 121 -7.62 10.97 -0.24
C PRO A 121 -6.10 10.90 -0.39
N ILE A 122 -5.58 9.82 -0.96
CA ILE A 122 -4.13 9.69 -1.17
C ILE A 122 -3.60 10.70 -2.18
N CYS A 123 -4.31 10.91 -3.28
CA CYS A 123 -3.91 11.87 -4.30
C CYS A 123 -3.99 13.30 -3.76
N ARG A 124 -5.04 13.64 -3.02
CA ARG A 124 -5.18 14.95 -2.37
C ARG A 124 -4.07 15.20 -1.37
N PHE A 125 -3.76 14.21 -0.55
CA PHE A 125 -2.68 14.31 0.43
C PHE A 125 -1.34 14.59 -0.25
N LEU A 126 -1.02 13.86 -1.31
CA LEU A 126 0.24 14.04 -2.03
C LEU A 126 0.35 15.44 -2.65
N VAL A 127 -0.73 15.94 -3.23
CA VAL A 127 -0.76 17.30 -3.76
C VAL A 127 -0.55 18.30 -2.63
N ASP A 128 -1.25 18.17 -1.53
CA ASP A 128 -1.17 19.10 -0.39
C ASP A 128 0.22 19.13 0.20
N ILE A 129 0.85 17.96 0.40
CA ILE A 129 2.19 17.92 0.99
C ILE A 129 3.25 18.53 0.07
N TYR A 130 3.11 18.38 -1.25
CA TYR A 130 3.99 19.04 -2.20
C TYR A 130 3.78 20.55 -2.22
N CYS A 131 2.53 21.01 -2.12
CA CYS A 131 2.23 22.45 -2.06
C CYS A 131 2.76 23.09 -0.78
N GLU A 132 2.70 22.39 0.35
CA GLU A 132 3.16 22.94 1.63
C GLU A 132 4.67 22.91 1.81
N ARG A 133 5.32 21.84 1.33
CA ARG A 133 6.73 21.59 1.63
C ARG A 133 7.66 21.84 0.45
N PHE A 134 7.14 21.81 -0.77
CA PHE A 134 7.96 22.08 -1.93
C PHE A 134 8.33 23.56 -1.95
N ARG A 135 9.62 23.83 -1.75
CA ARG A 135 10.16 25.17 -1.88
C ARG A 135 11.17 25.13 -3.01
N PRO A 136 10.86 25.75 -4.15
CA PRO A 136 11.84 25.86 -5.22
C PRO A 136 13.05 26.61 -4.69
N ASN A 137 14.25 26.10 -4.97
CA ASN A 137 15.48 26.85 -4.71
C ASN A 137 15.41 28.14 -5.50
N TYR A 138 15.43 29.25 -4.81
CA TYR A 138 15.41 30.57 -5.44
C TYR A 138 16.66 30.84 -6.28
N ASP A 139 17.70 30.00 -6.15
CA ASP A 139 18.93 30.10 -6.95
C ASP A 139 18.77 29.42 -8.32
N ASP A 140 17.83 28.56 -8.49
CA ASP A 140 17.41 28.12 -9.79
C ASP A 140 16.44 29.14 -10.33
N GLU A 141 16.84 29.85 -11.37
CA GLU A 141 15.97 30.79 -12.03
C GLU A 141 14.59 30.20 -12.16
N ALA A 142 13.67 30.81 -11.49
CA ALA A 142 12.33 30.37 -11.34
C ALA A 142 11.78 29.84 -12.64
N VAL A 143 11.39 28.58 -12.66
CA VAL A 143 10.52 28.08 -13.68
C VAL A 143 9.30 28.97 -13.64
N SER A 144 9.28 29.94 -14.52
CA SER A 144 8.10 30.77 -14.66
C SER A 144 7.01 29.92 -15.26
N ILE A 145 6.04 29.66 -14.47
CA ILE A 145 4.83 29.03 -14.94
C ILE A 145 3.95 30.12 -15.53
#